data_3bb22606abeee348221f4ccf92b64ac7
#
_entry.id   3bb22606abeee348221f4ccf92b64ac7
#
_cell.length_a   1.000
_cell.length_b   1.000
_cell.length_c   1.000
_cell.angle_alpha   90.00
_cell.angle_beta   90.00
_cell.angle_gamma   90.00
#
_symmetry.space_group_name_H-M   'P 1'
#
loop_
_entity.id
_entity.type
_entity.pdbx_description
1 polymer ?
#
loop_
_entity_poly.entity_id
_entity_poly.type
_entity_poly.pdbx_seq_one_letter_code
_entity_poly.pdbx_strand_id
1 'polypeptide(L)'
;MRTKDKQTLQDIKQFIDDYCDANARGPSVGEIAKKWGMSKSTAQSYLTELKANGEIAQSSFGYESIMLAESRSTQSVPILGAVPCGPLTDVEEYIEGYVRLPETFIGNGKFYFLKASGNSMIGAGINDGDLVLIRQQTIANIGDIIVALVDNEVTLKRLA
;
A
#
# COMPACT_ATOMS: atom_id res chain seq x y z
N MET A 1 -16.79 -36.47 -7.44
CA MET A 1 -16.55 -35.02 -7.20
C MET A 1 -16.86 -34.29 -8.49
N ARG A 2 -17.89 -33.46 -8.55
CA ARG A 2 -18.23 -32.69 -9.76
C ARG A 2 -17.14 -31.64 -9.96
N THR A 3 -16.38 -31.75 -11.05
CA THR A 3 -15.39 -30.71 -11.42
C THR A 3 -16.14 -29.39 -11.63
N LYS A 4 -15.75 -28.37 -10.93
CA LYS A 4 -16.32 -27.03 -11.13
C LYS A 4 -15.97 -26.53 -12.51
N ASP A 5 -16.93 -25.86 -13.13
CA ASP A 5 -16.72 -25.28 -14.45
C ASP A 5 -15.73 -24.12 -14.37
N LYS A 6 -14.62 -24.24 -15.14
CA LYS A 6 -13.55 -23.23 -15.18
C LYS A 6 -14.03 -21.88 -15.68
N GLN A 7 -14.99 -21.87 -16.61
CA GLN A 7 -15.56 -20.64 -17.14
C GLN A 7 -16.32 -19.91 -16.03
N THR A 8 -17.15 -20.63 -15.28
CA THR A 8 -17.89 -20.06 -14.13
C THR A 8 -16.95 -19.49 -13.06
N LEU A 9 -15.79 -20.12 -12.80
CA LEU A 9 -14.79 -19.59 -11.89
C LEU A 9 -14.24 -18.23 -12.36
N GLN A 10 -13.88 -18.13 -13.63
CA GLN A 10 -13.38 -16.90 -14.23
C GLN A 10 -14.44 -15.79 -14.23
N ASP A 11 -15.68 -16.13 -14.58
CA ASP A 11 -16.80 -15.19 -14.62
C ASP A 11 -17.10 -14.63 -13.21
N ILE A 12 -17.05 -15.49 -12.18
CA ILE A 12 -17.23 -15.06 -10.78
C ILE A 12 -16.09 -14.15 -10.35
N LYS A 13 -14.84 -14.50 -10.69
CA LYS A 13 -13.68 -13.63 -10.38
C LYS A 13 -13.83 -12.27 -11.03
N GLN A 14 -14.10 -12.21 -12.32
CA GLN A 14 -14.29 -10.96 -13.05
C GLN A 14 -15.42 -10.12 -12.44
N PHE A 15 -16.53 -10.74 -12.07
CA PHE A 15 -17.61 -10.04 -11.39
C PHE A 15 -17.19 -9.46 -10.04
N ILE A 16 -16.36 -10.17 -9.27
CA ILE A 16 -15.85 -9.66 -8.00
C ILE A 16 -14.97 -8.43 -8.24
N ASP A 17 -14.09 -8.48 -9.24
CA ASP A 17 -13.22 -7.36 -9.60
C ASP A 17 -14.06 -6.13 -10.00
N ASP A 18 -14.97 -6.28 -10.97
CA ASP A 18 -15.87 -5.20 -11.43
C ASP A 18 -16.74 -4.63 -10.30
N TYR A 19 -17.22 -5.50 -9.40
CA TYR A 19 -18.04 -5.09 -8.27
C TYR A 19 -17.23 -4.28 -7.25
N CYS A 20 -15.98 -4.70 -6.98
CA CYS A 20 -15.07 -3.99 -6.10
C CYS A 20 -14.75 -2.60 -6.63
N ASP A 21 -14.47 -2.48 -7.92
CA ASP A 21 -14.16 -1.22 -8.58
C ASP A 21 -15.35 -0.24 -8.51
N ALA A 22 -16.57 -0.76 -8.71
CA ALA A 22 -17.78 0.06 -8.70
C ALA A 22 -18.24 0.47 -7.28
N ASN A 23 -18.00 -0.37 -6.26
CA ASN A 23 -18.63 -0.23 -4.94
C ASN A 23 -17.63 -0.04 -3.79
N ALA A 24 -16.33 -0.11 -4.04
CA ALA A 24 -15.26 -0.10 -3.02
C ALA A 24 -15.45 -1.15 -1.90
N ARG A 25 -16.16 -2.23 -2.21
CA ARG A 25 -16.40 -3.40 -1.36
C ARG A 25 -16.62 -4.65 -2.22
N GLY A 26 -16.37 -5.82 -1.65
CA GLY A 26 -16.70 -7.07 -2.30
C GLY A 26 -18.20 -7.43 -2.28
N PRO A 27 -18.68 -8.24 -3.24
CA PRO A 27 -20.03 -8.78 -3.20
C PRO A 27 -20.17 -9.82 -2.07
N SER A 28 -21.36 -9.91 -1.50
CA SER A 28 -21.71 -10.99 -0.58
C SER A 28 -21.93 -12.32 -1.31
N VAL A 29 -21.81 -13.42 -0.60
CA VAL A 29 -22.14 -14.76 -1.14
C VAL A 29 -23.57 -14.81 -1.68
N GLY A 30 -24.49 -14.08 -1.05
CA GLY A 30 -25.88 -13.99 -1.50
C GLY A 30 -26.05 -13.27 -2.83
N GLU A 31 -25.31 -12.18 -3.03
CA GLU A 31 -25.31 -11.42 -4.30
C GLU A 31 -24.76 -12.29 -5.46
N ILE A 32 -23.67 -13.02 -5.20
CA ILE A 32 -23.09 -13.95 -6.17
C ILE A 32 -24.07 -15.09 -6.47
N ALA A 33 -24.62 -15.74 -5.45
CA ALA A 33 -25.58 -16.83 -5.62
C ALA A 33 -26.80 -16.41 -6.44
N LYS A 34 -27.30 -15.19 -6.18
CA LYS A 34 -28.44 -14.62 -6.93
C LYS A 34 -28.11 -14.36 -8.39
N LYS A 35 -26.93 -13.82 -8.67
CA LYS A 35 -26.49 -13.50 -10.04
C LYS A 35 -26.41 -14.72 -10.93
N TRP A 36 -25.94 -15.86 -10.42
CA TRP A 36 -25.81 -17.11 -11.18
C TRP A 36 -26.96 -18.11 -10.96
N GLY A 37 -27.99 -17.75 -10.19
CA GLY A 37 -29.12 -18.63 -9.92
C GLY A 37 -28.72 -19.92 -9.19
N MET A 38 -27.66 -19.88 -8.39
CA MET A 38 -27.16 -21.03 -7.64
C MET A 38 -27.44 -20.93 -6.15
N SER A 39 -27.29 -22.04 -5.42
CA SER A 39 -27.38 -22.02 -3.96
C SER A 39 -26.20 -21.29 -3.33
N LYS A 40 -26.39 -20.71 -2.13
CA LYS A 40 -25.30 -20.07 -1.37
C LYS A 40 -24.14 -21.04 -1.10
N SER A 41 -24.43 -22.33 -0.86
CA SER A 41 -23.41 -23.36 -0.64
C SER A 41 -22.59 -23.62 -1.90
N THR A 42 -23.21 -23.58 -3.06
CA THR A 42 -22.52 -23.71 -4.35
C THR A 42 -21.64 -22.49 -4.60
N ALA A 43 -22.17 -21.28 -4.44
CA ALA A 43 -21.39 -20.03 -4.56
C ALA A 43 -20.20 -20.02 -3.58
N GLN A 44 -20.43 -20.39 -2.33
CA GLN A 44 -19.37 -20.52 -1.32
C GLN A 44 -18.27 -21.48 -1.75
N SER A 45 -18.64 -22.59 -2.38
CA SER A 45 -17.66 -23.57 -2.89
C SER A 45 -16.76 -22.98 -3.99
N TYR A 46 -17.32 -22.20 -4.92
CA TYR A 46 -16.54 -21.48 -5.95
C TYR A 46 -15.59 -20.44 -5.31
N LEU A 47 -16.09 -19.66 -4.36
CA LEU A 47 -15.30 -18.65 -3.65
C LEU A 47 -14.15 -19.25 -2.84
N THR A 48 -14.38 -20.42 -2.21
CA THR A 48 -13.33 -21.13 -1.49
C THR A 48 -12.21 -21.57 -2.43
N GLU A 49 -12.53 -22.00 -3.65
CA GLU A 49 -11.54 -22.38 -4.65
C GLU A 49 -10.76 -21.17 -5.17
N LEU A 50 -11.44 -20.09 -5.56
CA LEU A 50 -10.78 -18.86 -5.99
C LEU A 50 -9.84 -18.29 -4.91
N LYS A 51 -10.26 -18.35 -3.63
CA LYS A 51 -9.43 -17.96 -2.51
C LYS A 51 -8.22 -18.88 -2.34
N ALA A 52 -8.41 -20.20 -2.46
CA ALA A 52 -7.32 -21.17 -2.36
C ALA A 52 -6.30 -21.01 -3.49
N ASN A 53 -6.74 -20.57 -4.67
CA ASN A 53 -5.89 -20.24 -5.80
C ASN A 53 -5.17 -18.88 -5.64
N GLY A 54 -5.50 -18.09 -4.61
CA GLY A 54 -4.96 -16.75 -4.43
C GLY A 54 -5.52 -15.70 -5.40
N GLU A 55 -6.68 -15.97 -6.03
CA GLU A 55 -7.29 -15.09 -7.02
C GLU A 55 -8.21 -14.03 -6.40
N ILE A 56 -8.69 -14.28 -5.19
CA ILE A 56 -9.49 -13.34 -4.38
C ILE A 56 -9.07 -13.39 -2.92
N ALA A 57 -9.33 -12.31 -2.19
CA ALA A 57 -9.16 -12.22 -0.74
C ALA A 57 -10.50 -12.30 -0.02
N GLN A 58 -10.46 -12.61 1.27
CA GLN A 58 -11.62 -12.55 2.15
C GLN A 58 -11.35 -11.58 3.30
N SER A 59 -12.24 -10.62 3.47
CA SER A 59 -12.20 -9.64 4.56
C SER A 59 -13.47 -9.68 5.40
N SER A 60 -13.57 -8.81 6.39
CA SER A 60 -14.81 -8.58 7.14
C SER A 60 -15.96 -8.01 6.27
N PHE A 61 -15.64 -7.51 5.07
CA PHE A 61 -16.58 -6.91 4.13
C PHE A 61 -17.00 -7.86 3.00
N GLY A 62 -16.56 -9.12 3.03
CA GLY A 62 -16.91 -10.13 2.03
C GLY A 62 -15.71 -10.66 1.24
N TYR A 63 -15.96 -11.12 0.02
CA TYR A 63 -14.91 -11.56 -0.91
C TYR A 63 -14.53 -10.43 -1.85
N GLU A 64 -13.26 -10.10 -1.92
CA GLU A 64 -12.74 -8.92 -2.60
C GLU A 64 -11.67 -9.28 -3.62
N SER A 65 -11.48 -8.39 -4.61
CA SER A 65 -10.30 -8.47 -5.48
C SER A 65 -9.02 -8.35 -4.64
N ILE A 66 -7.96 -8.98 -5.09
CA ILE A 66 -6.64 -8.87 -4.42
C ILE A 66 -6.21 -7.40 -4.33
N MET A 67 -6.41 -6.63 -5.42
CA MET A 67 -6.06 -5.21 -5.47
C MET A 67 -6.78 -4.40 -4.38
N LEU A 68 -8.10 -4.61 -4.18
CA LEU A 68 -8.85 -3.90 -3.15
C LEU A 68 -8.41 -4.31 -1.74
N ALA A 69 -8.18 -5.61 -1.51
CA ALA A 69 -7.70 -6.11 -0.23
C ALA A 69 -6.33 -5.55 0.13
N GLU A 70 -5.41 -5.52 -0.81
CA GLU A 70 -4.08 -4.92 -0.65
C GLU A 70 -4.12 -3.41 -0.44
N SER A 71 -5.04 -2.70 -1.12
CA SER A 71 -5.19 -1.25 -0.93
C SER A 71 -5.65 -0.86 0.48
N ARG A 72 -6.23 -1.80 1.23
CA ARG A 72 -6.62 -1.60 2.64
C ARG A 72 -5.49 -1.87 3.63
N SER A 73 -4.44 -2.57 3.20
CA SER A 73 -3.22 -2.69 3.99
C SER A 73 -2.51 -1.33 4.00
N THR A 74 -2.46 -0.70 5.16
CA THR A 74 -1.84 0.61 5.32
C THR A 74 -0.72 0.54 6.34
N GLN A 75 0.40 1.17 6.01
CA GLN A 75 1.50 1.41 6.94
C GLN A 75 1.37 2.81 7.56
N SER A 76 1.54 2.90 8.86
CA SER A 76 1.63 4.17 9.58
C SER A 76 3.05 4.70 9.44
N VAL A 77 3.23 5.78 8.69
CA VAL A 77 4.53 6.38 8.38
C VAL A 77 4.71 7.63 9.24
N PRO A 78 5.75 7.69 10.10
CA PRO A 78 5.97 8.86 10.96
C PRO A 78 6.43 10.07 10.15
N ILE A 79 6.00 11.26 10.57
CA ILE A 79 6.53 12.54 10.11
C ILE A 79 7.56 12.96 11.14
N LEU A 80 8.81 13.10 10.71
CA LEU A 80 9.88 13.59 11.55
C LEU A 80 10.04 15.09 11.38
N GLY A 81 10.06 15.80 12.50
CA GLY A 81 10.40 17.20 12.58
C GLY A 81 11.89 17.47 12.38
N ALA A 82 12.41 18.49 13.05
CA ALA A 82 13.84 18.79 12.99
C ALA A 82 14.63 17.64 13.62
N VAL A 83 15.28 16.85 12.77
CA VAL A 83 16.12 15.71 13.21
C VAL A 83 17.49 16.25 13.58
N PRO A 84 17.95 16.12 14.85
CA PRO A 84 19.28 16.52 15.22
C PRO A 84 20.33 15.59 14.60
N CYS A 85 21.52 16.10 14.52
CA CYS A 85 22.69 15.43 13.97
C CYS A 85 23.12 14.25 14.84
N GLY A 86 22.98 13.02 14.32
CA GLY A 86 23.42 11.81 15.00
C GLY A 86 22.81 10.54 14.42
N PRO A 87 23.25 9.36 14.90
CA PRO A 87 22.56 8.14 14.55
C PRO A 87 21.09 8.23 15.02
N LEU A 88 20.14 7.87 14.15
CA LEU A 88 18.70 7.87 14.44
C LEU A 88 18.34 6.77 15.47
N THR A 89 18.96 6.81 16.64
CA THR A 89 18.76 5.82 17.70
C THR A 89 17.48 6.09 18.51
N ASP A 90 17.03 7.35 18.57
CA ASP A 90 15.86 7.76 19.35
C ASP A 90 14.88 8.58 18.47
N VAL A 91 14.46 7.97 17.36
CA VAL A 91 13.56 8.62 16.37
C VAL A 91 12.22 9.05 16.99
N GLU A 92 11.78 8.36 18.07
CA GLU A 92 10.49 8.58 18.71
C GLU A 92 10.34 10.01 19.27
N GLU A 93 11.43 10.65 19.70
CA GLU A 93 11.40 12.01 20.24
C GLU A 93 11.13 13.11 19.18
N TYR A 94 11.29 12.77 17.89
CA TYR A 94 11.17 13.73 16.78
C TYR A 94 9.92 13.53 15.94
N ILE A 95 9.00 12.64 16.35
CA ILE A 95 7.77 12.36 15.63
C ILE A 95 6.75 13.48 15.89
N GLU A 96 6.42 14.24 14.85
CA GLU A 96 5.37 15.27 14.87
C GLU A 96 3.97 14.69 14.58
N GLY A 97 3.90 13.52 13.94
CA GLY A 97 2.64 12.87 13.57
C GLY A 97 2.84 11.66 12.70
N TYR A 98 1.74 11.13 12.18
CA TYR A 98 1.74 9.96 11.32
C TYR A 98 0.82 10.15 10.12
N VAL A 99 1.23 9.62 8.97
CA VAL A 99 0.39 9.48 7.78
C VAL A 99 0.18 8.00 7.49
N ARG A 100 -1.06 7.59 7.23
CA ARG A 100 -1.36 6.23 6.77
C ARG A 100 -1.29 6.18 5.26
N LEU A 101 -0.39 5.35 4.73
CA LEU A 101 -0.24 5.13 3.30
C LEU A 101 -0.54 3.67 2.95
N PRO A 102 -1.24 3.42 1.82
CA PRO A 102 -1.41 2.06 1.33
C PRO A 102 -0.05 1.41 1.03
N GLU A 103 0.14 0.16 1.48
CA GLU A 103 1.36 -0.60 1.22
C GLU A 103 1.60 -0.83 -0.27
N THR A 104 0.53 -0.92 -1.06
CA THR A 104 0.59 -0.99 -2.52
C THR A 104 1.23 0.25 -3.16
N PHE A 105 1.14 1.41 -2.48
CA PHE A 105 1.73 2.67 -2.97
C PHE A 105 3.22 2.80 -2.62
N ILE A 106 3.60 2.44 -1.37
CA ILE A 106 4.97 2.64 -0.87
C ILE A 106 5.85 1.39 -0.94
N GLY A 107 5.23 0.20 -1.08
CA GLY A 107 5.92 -1.09 -1.04
C GLY A 107 6.37 -1.48 0.37
N ASN A 108 7.13 -2.58 0.44
CA ASN A 108 7.68 -3.08 1.69
C ASN A 108 8.93 -2.29 2.11
N GLY A 109 9.03 -1.97 3.39
CA GLY A 109 10.21 -1.29 3.95
C GLY A 109 9.88 -0.44 5.16
N LYS A 110 10.89 0.23 5.67
CA LYS A 110 10.74 1.27 6.70
C LYS A 110 10.76 2.63 6.01
N PHE A 111 9.74 3.42 6.29
CA PHE A 111 9.57 4.74 5.71
C PHE A 111 9.35 5.79 6.79
N TYR A 112 9.73 7.02 6.48
CA TYR A 112 9.40 8.19 7.26
C TYR A 112 9.28 9.42 6.34
N PHE A 113 8.56 10.43 6.77
CA PHE A 113 8.53 11.73 6.12
C PHE A 113 9.51 12.66 6.76
N LEU A 114 10.22 13.43 5.92
CA LEU A 114 10.96 14.62 6.33
C LEU A 114 10.31 15.86 5.72
N LYS A 115 10.26 16.91 6.49
CA LYS A 115 9.88 18.23 5.98
C LYS A 115 11.12 18.88 5.37
N ALA A 116 11.04 19.16 4.06
CA ALA A 116 12.11 19.86 3.36
C ALA A 116 12.26 21.29 3.90
N SER A 117 13.50 21.74 4.06
CA SER A 117 13.82 23.10 4.45
C SER A 117 14.78 23.75 3.46
N GLY A 118 14.43 24.97 3.03
CA GLY A 118 15.22 25.73 2.08
C GLY A 118 14.98 25.33 0.61
N ASN A 119 15.74 25.97 -0.27
CA ASN A 119 15.50 25.97 -1.71
C ASN A 119 16.52 25.14 -2.52
N SER A 120 17.41 24.40 -1.85
CA SER A 120 18.51 23.68 -2.51
C SER A 120 18.06 22.58 -3.45
N MET A 121 16.82 22.10 -3.34
CA MET A 121 16.25 20.99 -4.12
C MET A 121 15.11 21.41 -5.06
N ILE A 122 14.90 22.71 -5.29
CA ILE A 122 13.87 23.21 -6.22
C ILE A 122 14.07 22.64 -7.64
N GLY A 123 15.31 22.53 -8.10
CA GLY A 123 15.62 21.92 -9.40
C GLY A 123 15.23 20.43 -9.52
N ALA A 124 14.94 19.78 -8.41
CA ALA A 124 14.41 18.42 -8.35
C ALA A 124 12.89 18.38 -8.04
N GLY A 125 12.23 19.52 -8.03
CA GLY A 125 10.80 19.65 -7.76
C GLY A 125 10.43 19.58 -6.27
N ILE A 126 11.40 19.72 -5.35
CA ILE A 126 11.18 19.73 -3.91
C ILE A 126 11.30 21.19 -3.41
N ASN A 127 10.21 21.73 -2.88
CA ASN A 127 10.11 23.09 -2.37
C ASN A 127 10.25 23.13 -0.85
N ASP A 128 10.51 24.32 -0.32
CA ASP A 128 10.49 24.56 1.12
C ASP A 128 9.13 24.17 1.72
N GLY A 129 9.16 23.39 2.78
CA GLY A 129 7.96 22.92 3.48
C GLY A 129 7.34 21.64 2.92
N ASP A 130 7.81 21.11 1.79
CA ASP A 130 7.31 19.84 1.25
C ASP A 130 7.59 18.67 2.19
N LEU A 131 6.64 17.73 2.26
CA LEU A 131 6.84 16.44 2.93
C LEU A 131 7.43 15.44 1.95
N VAL A 132 8.66 15.01 2.20
CA VAL A 132 9.38 14.06 1.36
C VAL A 132 9.35 12.68 2.01
N LEU A 133 8.79 11.68 1.31
CA LEU A 133 8.79 10.29 1.76
C LEU A 133 10.17 9.67 1.56
N ILE A 134 10.77 9.26 2.64
CA ILE A 134 12.12 8.64 2.66
C ILE A 134 11.98 7.15 2.95
N ARG A 135 12.63 6.33 2.14
CA ARG A 135 12.83 4.91 2.39
C ARG A 135 14.14 4.71 3.15
N GLN A 136 14.07 4.09 4.32
CA GLN A 136 15.27 3.77 5.08
C GLN A 136 16.00 2.59 4.42
N GLN A 137 17.19 2.85 3.90
CA GLN A 137 18.04 1.85 3.27
C GLN A 137 19.53 2.24 3.39
N THR A 138 20.41 1.25 3.28
CA THR A 138 21.86 1.44 3.43
C THR A 138 22.60 1.67 2.12
N ILE A 139 21.92 1.54 0.99
CA ILE A 139 22.51 1.65 -0.36
C ILE A 139 21.66 2.62 -1.17
N ALA A 140 22.32 3.50 -1.91
CA ALA A 140 21.70 4.37 -2.89
C ALA A 140 22.51 4.34 -4.20
N ASN A 141 21.86 4.64 -5.33
CA ASN A 141 22.49 4.71 -6.63
C ASN A 141 22.83 6.14 -7.01
N ILE A 142 23.81 6.32 -7.89
CA ILE A 142 24.10 7.63 -8.48
C ILE A 142 22.81 8.17 -9.14
N GLY A 143 22.48 9.43 -8.83
CA GLY A 143 21.26 10.08 -9.28
C GLY A 143 20.10 10.05 -8.28
N ASP A 144 20.13 9.17 -7.29
CA ASP A 144 19.11 9.14 -6.23
C ASP A 144 19.14 10.43 -5.37
N ILE A 145 17.96 10.82 -4.88
CA ILE A 145 17.86 11.86 -3.84
C ILE A 145 17.96 11.16 -2.51
N ILE A 146 18.95 11.55 -1.73
CA ILE A 146 19.26 10.94 -0.44
C ILE A 146 19.14 11.95 0.70
N VAL A 147 18.91 11.42 1.90
CA VAL A 147 19.13 12.16 3.14
C VAL A 147 20.60 11.99 3.51
N ALA A 148 21.34 13.08 3.55
CA ALA A 148 22.75 13.11 3.89
C ALA A 148 22.98 13.93 5.15
N LEU A 149 23.97 13.53 5.92
CA LEU A 149 24.52 14.32 7.03
C LEU A 149 25.74 15.08 6.50
N VAL A 150 25.63 16.40 6.42
CA VAL A 150 26.70 17.29 5.95
C VAL A 150 26.91 18.38 7.01
N ASP A 151 28.13 18.58 7.47
CA ASP A 151 28.49 19.58 8.48
C ASP A 151 27.57 19.57 9.71
N ASN A 152 27.23 18.37 10.17
CA ASN A 152 26.30 18.18 11.28
C ASN A 152 24.83 18.60 11.00
N GLU A 153 24.44 18.78 9.75
CA GLU A 153 23.07 19.07 9.37
C GLU A 153 22.48 17.96 8.47
N VAL A 154 21.25 17.59 8.75
CA VAL A 154 20.48 16.66 7.90
C VAL A 154 19.97 17.42 6.69
N THR A 155 20.33 16.98 5.50
CA THR A 155 19.97 17.66 4.26
C THR A 155 19.60 16.66 3.15
N LEU A 156 18.76 17.11 2.21
CA LEU A 156 18.47 16.37 0.98
C LEU A 156 19.50 16.75 -0.09
N LYS A 157 20.08 15.76 -0.72
CA LYS A 157 21.04 15.94 -1.82
C LYS A 157 20.84 14.88 -2.89
N ARG A 158 21.17 15.22 -4.14
CA ARG A 158 21.30 14.24 -5.21
C ARG A 158 22.68 13.61 -5.13
N LEU A 159 22.72 12.28 -5.09
CA LEU A 159 23.97 11.53 -5.11
C LEU A 159 24.60 11.64 -6.51
N ALA A 160 25.82 12.12 -6.57
CA ALA A 160 26.59 12.33 -7.81
C ALA A 160 27.74 11.33 -7.93
#